data_f2dd1768e49f8bf113874f18c69ecaf8
#
_entry.id   f2dd1768e49f8bf113874f18c69ecaf8
#
_cell.length_a   1.000
_cell.length_b   1.000
_cell.length_c   1.000
_cell.angle_alpha   90.00
_cell.angle_beta   90.00
_cell.angle_gamma   90.00
#
_symmetry.space_group_name_H-M   'P 1'
#
loop_
_entity.id
_entity.type
_entity.pdbx_description
1 polymer ?
#
loop_
_entity_poly.entity_id
_entity_poly.type
_entity_poly.pdbx_seq_one_letter_code
_entity_poly.pdbx_strand_id
1 'polypeptide(L)'
;SSAASDVYKRQHSRMEREAARGKQSGRTQEIQRLIGRSLRAVTDLSALGERQIKIDCDVIQADGGTRTASITGAWIALSLACELLLQKGAASSFLLRDQVAAVSCGITEAGPVLDLDYDEDSSAHTDANFVLTATGGIVEIQGTAEHKPFTPEPVSYTHLTLPTTDRV
;
A
#
# COMPACT_ATOMS: atom_id res chain seq x y z
N SER A 1 4.52 -12.56 -11.98
CA SER A 1 5.59 -12.89 -12.93
C SER A 1 5.82 -11.80 -13.99
N SER A 2 4.80 -11.04 -14.41
CA SER A 2 4.99 -9.94 -15.37
C SER A 2 5.76 -8.75 -14.76
N ALA A 3 5.52 -8.42 -13.50
CA ALA A 3 6.21 -7.33 -12.81
C ALA A 3 7.72 -7.59 -12.65
N ALA A 4 8.13 -8.81 -12.30
CA ALA A 4 9.53 -9.18 -12.17
C ALA A 4 10.27 -9.15 -13.52
N SER A 5 9.62 -9.55 -14.63
CA SER A 5 10.20 -9.47 -15.97
C SER A 5 10.37 -8.03 -16.46
N ASP A 6 9.48 -7.13 -16.05
CA ASP A 6 9.53 -5.72 -16.39
C ASP A 6 10.63 -4.98 -15.61
N VAL A 7 10.88 -5.35 -14.36
CA VAL A 7 11.99 -4.82 -13.56
C VAL A 7 13.33 -5.23 -14.15
N TYR A 8 13.51 -6.48 -14.55
CA TYR A 8 14.74 -6.94 -15.18
C TYR A 8 15.05 -6.21 -16.50
N LYS A 9 14.03 -5.96 -17.31
CA LYS A 9 14.16 -5.18 -18.55
C LYS A 9 14.50 -3.71 -18.30
N ARG A 10 14.11 -3.13 -17.18
CA ARG A 10 14.40 -1.72 -16.82
C ARG A 10 15.84 -1.47 -16.41
N GLN A 11 16.61 -2.49 -16.03
CA GLN A 11 18.04 -2.36 -15.72
C GLN A 11 18.89 -1.97 -16.95
N HIS A 12 18.43 -2.26 -18.15
CA HIS A 12 19.18 -2.02 -19.39
C HIS A 12 18.62 -0.90 -20.29
N SER A 13 17.39 -0.46 -20.05
CA SER A 13 16.80 0.70 -20.74
C SER A 13 15.72 1.33 -19.89
N ARG A 14 15.69 2.66 -19.76
CA ARG A 14 14.57 3.36 -19.14
C ARG A 14 13.33 3.16 -20.00
N MET A 15 12.43 2.27 -19.57
CA MET A 15 11.11 2.16 -20.16
C MET A 15 10.21 3.28 -19.63
N GLU A 16 9.40 3.86 -20.51
CA GLU A 16 8.33 4.75 -20.07
C GLU A 16 7.38 3.98 -19.15
N ARG A 17 7.10 4.57 -17.99
CA ARG A 17 6.20 3.97 -17.00
C ARG A 17 4.79 3.92 -17.55
N GLU A 18 4.06 2.87 -17.28
CA GLU A 18 2.66 2.73 -17.67
C GLU A 18 1.82 3.92 -17.18
N ALA A 19 2.09 4.41 -15.97
CA ALA A 19 1.44 5.58 -15.41
C ALA A 19 1.70 6.89 -16.18
N ALA A 20 2.78 6.99 -16.95
CA ALA A 20 3.11 8.14 -17.79
C ALA A 20 2.54 8.05 -19.21
N ARG A 21 2.07 6.88 -19.63
CA ARG A 21 1.41 6.69 -20.92
C ARG A 21 0.01 7.26 -20.89
N GLY A 22 -0.41 7.91 -21.97
CA GLY A 22 -1.69 8.63 -22.05
C GLY A 22 -2.97 7.78 -21.85
N LYS A 23 -2.88 6.44 -21.88
CA LYS A 23 -3.97 5.52 -21.59
C LYS A 23 -3.51 4.52 -20.53
N GLN A 24 -3.89 4.80 -19.27
CA GLN A 24 -3.60 3.92 -18.14
C GLN A 24 -4.61 2.77 -18.08
N SER A 25 -4.16 1.58 -17.67
CA SER A 25 -5.06 0.46 -17.39
C SER A 25 -5.95 0.77 -16.16
N GLY A 26 -7.10 0.11 -16.06
CA GLY A 26 -7.98 0.22 -14.88
C GLY A 26 -7.26 -0.15 -13.59
N ARG A 27 -6.40 -1.19 -13.64
CA ARG A 27 -5.58 -1.62 -12.51
C ARG A 27 -4.59 -0.54 -12.06
N THR A 28 -3.90 0.11 -12.99
CA THR A 28 -2.98 1.20 -12.66
C THR A 28 -3.70 2.36 -11.98
N GLN A 29 -4.88 2.74 -12.47
CA GLN A 29 -5.70 3.79 -11.87
C GLN A 29 -6.20 3.42 -10.47
N GLU A 30 -6.62 2.17 -10.27
CA GLU A 30 -7.04 1.65 -8.97
C GLU A 30 -5.89 1.75 -7.95
N ILE A 31 -4.70 1.23 -8.29
CA ILE A 31 -3.53 1.24 -7.41
C ILE A 31 -3.10 2.68 -7.07
N GLN A 32 -3.09 3.58 -8.04
CA GLN A 32 -2.79 4.99 -7.80
C GLN A 32 -3.77 5.64 -6.82
N ARG A 33 -5.08 5.34 -6.96
CA ARG A 33 -6.11 5.85 -6.06
C ARG A 33 -5.95 5.30 -4.65
N LEU A 34 -5.67 4.01 -4.53
CA LEU A 34 -5.45 3.33 -3.26
C LEU A 34 -4.26 3.94 -2.51
N ILE A 35 -3.08 4.02 -3.14
CA ILE A 35 -1.88 4.64 -2.56
C ILE A 35 -2.16 6.10 -2.18
N GLY A 36 -2.70 6.87 -3.12
CA GLY A 36 -2.98 8.29 -2.89
C GLY A 36 -3.97 8.55 -1.77
N ARG A 37 -5.00 7.72 -1.60
CA ARG A 37 -5.97 7.80 -0.50
C ARG A 37 -5.31 7.47 0.84
N SER A 38 -4.54 6.40 0.88
CA SER A 38 -3.83 5.96 2.07
C SER A 38 -2.88 7.03 2.62
N LEU A 39 -2.10 7.66 1.75
CA LEU A 39 -1.18 8.71 2.16
C LEU A 39 -1.91 10.01 2.57
N ARG A 40 -2.96 10.39 1.86
CA ARG A 40 -3.76 11.58 2.21
C ARG A 40 -4.46 11.45 3.55
N ALA A 41 -4.85 10.25 3.95
CA ALA A 41 -5.50 10.02 5.24
C ALA A 41 -4.64 10.42 6.44
N VAL A 42 -3.31 10.33 6.29
CA VAL A 42 -2.34 10.62 7.35
C VAL A 42 -1.53 11.90 7.11
N THR A 43 -1.85 12.67 6.08
CA THR A 43 -1.09 13.87 5.70
C THR A 43 -1.91 15.13 5.95
N ASP A 44 -1.28 16.15 6.53
CA ASP A 44 -1.83 17.50 6.60
C ASP A 44 -1.60 18.23 5.27
N LEU A 45 -2.58 18.16 4.39
CA LEU A 45 -2.50 18.81 3.08
C LEU A 45 -2.53 20.33 3.19
N SER A 46 -3.14 20.88 4.26
CA SER A 46 -3.17 22.34 4.47
C SER A 46 -1.79 22.89 4.82
N ALA A 47 -1.02 22.15 5.62
CA ALA A 47 0.35 22.49 5.98
C ALA A 47 1.34 22.32 4.81
N LEU A 48 1.01 21.50 3.81
CA LEU A 48 1.80 21.37 2.58
C LEU A 48 1.77 22.65 1.74
N GLY A 49 0.67 23.40 1.78
CA GLY A 49 0.47 24.61 0.99
C GLY A 49 0.39 24.32 -0.52
N GLU A 50 0.98 25.20 -1.32
CA GLU A 50 0.96 25.09 -2.80
C GLU A 50 1.98 24.08 -3.37
N ARG A 51 2.62 23.27 -2.53
CA ARG A 51 3.62 22.31 -2.96
C ARG A 51 2.97 21.03 -3.45
N GLN A 52 3.68 20.35 -4.34
CA GLN A 52 3.31 19.02 -4.82
C GLN A 52 4.43 18.03 -4.52
N ILE A 53 4.07 16.87 -3.95
CA ILE A 53 4.95 15.73 -3.80
C ILE A 53 4.49 14.65 -4.79
N LYS A 54 5.37 14.25 -5.69
CA LYS A 54 5.14 13.15 -6.64
C LYS A 54 5.83 11.90 -6.09
N ILE A 55 5.06 10.84 -5.91
CA ILE A 55 5.54 9.56 -5.43
C ILE A 55 5.48 8.56 -6.56
N ASP A 56 6.54 7.83 -6.73
CA ASP A 56 6.72 6.87 -7.79
C ASP A 56 7.16 5.54 -7.17
N CYS A 57 6.36 4.50 -7.37
CA CYS A 57 6.57 3.19 -6.77
C CYS A 57 7.07 2.21 -7.82
N ASP A 58 8.30 1.73 -7.65
CA ASP A 58 8.88 0.66 -8.44
C ASP A 58 9.02 -0.61 -7.61
N VAL A 59 8.36 -1.67 -8.04
CA VAL A 59 8.49 -2.99 -7.42
C VAL A 59 9.72 -3.68 -8.00
N ILE A 60 10.76 -3.83 -7.19
CA ILE A 60 12.04 -4.44 -7.60
C ILE A 60 11.94 -5.96 -7.59
N GLN A 61 11.30 -6.50 -6.55
CA GLN A 61 11.05 -7.94 -6.40
C GLN A 61 9.63 -8.12 -5.88
N ALA A 62 8.89 -9.02 -6.47
CA ALA A 62 7.52 -9.32 -6.08
C ALA A 62 7.30 -10.83 -6.01
N ASP A 63 6.53 -11.22 -5.01
CA ASP A 63 5.92 -12.52 -4.89
C ASP A 63 4.40 -12.34 -4.76
N GLY A 64 3.89 -11.84 -3.64
CA GLY A 64 2.55 -11.31 -3.45
C GLY A 64 2.56 -9.86 -2.96
N GLY A 65 1.42 -9.30 -2.60
CA GLY A 65 1.28 -8.06 -1.83
C GLY A 65 1.90 -6.78 -2.42
N THR A 66 2.03 -6.66 -3.74
CA THR A 66 2.70 -5.49 -4.36
C THR A 66 1.99 -4.17 -4.09
N ARG A 67 0.65 -4.19 -3.96
CA ARG A 67 -0.16 -2.99 -3.62
C ARG A 67 0.14 -2.52 -2.21
N THR A 68 0.17 -3.43 -1.26
CA THR A 68 0.41 -3.16 0.17
C THR A 68 1.85 -2.72 0.42
N ALA A 69 2.82 -3.39 -0.20
CA ALA A 69 4.22 -2.98 -0.19
C ALA A 69 4.42 -1.56 -0.75
N SER A 70 3.71 -1.23 -1.84
CA SER A 70 3.76 0.11 -2.43
C SER A 70 3.22 1.19 -1.50
N ILE A 71 2.15 0.93 -0.74
CA ILE A 71 1.60 1.88 0.23
C ILE A 71 2.60 2.13 1.36
N THR A 72 3.14 1.06 1.95
CA THR A 72 4.09 1.15 3.06
C THR A 72 5.38 1.83 2.62
N GLY A 73 5.94 1.44 1.47
CA GLY A 73 7.13 2.07 0.90
C GLY A 73 6.92 3.54 0.53
N ALA A 74 5.76 3.87 -0.02
CA ALA A 74 5.38 5.25 -0.34
C ALA A 74 5.27 6.13 0.91
N TRP A 75 4.74 5.59 2.02
CA TRP A 75 4.69 6.32 3.28
C TRP A 75 6.09 6.61 3.83
N ILE A 76 7.01 5.63 3.78
CA ILE A 76 8.41 5.81 4.21
C ILE A 76 9.07 6.92 3.38
N ALA A 77 8.93 6.86 2.06
CA ALA A 77 9.50 7.87 1.17
C ALA A 77 8.91 9.27 1.43
N LEU A 78 7.60 9.36 1.68
CA LEU A 78 6.92 10.59 2.03
C LEU A 78 7.41 11.15 3.37
N SER A 79 7.62 10.30 4.37
CA SER A 79 8.15 10.69 5.68
C SER A 79 9.54 11.32 5.55
N LEU A 80 10.44 10.67 4.83
CA LEU A 80 11.78 11.21 4.55
C LEU A 80 11.73 12.54 3.79
N ALA A 81 10.82 12.68 2.83
CA ALA A 81 10.63 13.94 2.12
C ALA A 81 10.12 15.06 3.03
N CYS A 82 9.20 14.76 3.95
CA CYS A 82 8.70 15.72 4.95
C CYS A 82 9.80 16.16 5.93
N GLU A 83 10.63 15.24 6.39
CA GLU A 83 11.80 15.56 7.22
C GLU A 83 12.78 16.50 6.50
N LEU A 84 13.05 16.21 5.23
CA LEU A 84 13.92 17.06 4.41
C LEU A 84 13.34 18.46 4.21
N LEU A 85 12.02 18.59 4.02
CA LEU A 85 11.36 19.88 3.91
C LEU A 85 11.47 20.69 5.19
N LEU A 86 11.33 20.07 6.36
CA LEU A 86 11.55 20.70 7.66
C LEU A 86 13.00 21.17 7.83
N GLN A 87 13.97 20.30 7.57
CA GLN A 87 15.40 20.62 7.69
C GLN A 87 15.82 21.78 6.80
N LYS A 88 15.21 21.90 5.63
CA LYS A 88 15.46 23.02 4.70
C LYS A 88 14.67 24.29 5.03
N GLY A 89 13.86 24.29 6.09
CA GLY A 89 12.99 25.41 6.42
C GLY A 89 11.87 25.66 5.39
N ALA A 90 11.60 24.67 4.53
CA ALA A 90 10.57 24.76 3.50
C ALA A 90 9.18 24.39 4.02
N ALA A 91 9.08 23.77 5.17
CA ALA A 91 7.84 23.52 5.90
C ALA A 91 8.00 24.03 7.33
N SER A 92 6.92 24.57 7.90
CA SER A 92 6.90 25.10 9.27
C SER A 92 6.60 24.04 10.34
N SER A 93 6.04 22.90 9.93
CA SER A 93 5.69 21.79 10.79
C SER A 93 5.80 20.46 10.04
N PHE A 94 5.81 19.37 10.79
CA PHE A 94 5.79 18.02 10.19
C PHE A 94 4.44 17.75 9.56
N LEU A 95 4.45 17.29 8.31
CA LEU A 95 3.23 17.18 7.50
C LEU A 95 2.44 15.90 7.76
N LEU A 96 3.04 14.89 8.39
CA LEU A 96 2.36 13.63 8.67
C LEU A 96 1.75 13.64 10.07
N ARG A 97 0.48 13.24 10.14
CA ARG A 97 -0.29 13.15 11.39
C ARG A 97 -0.21 11.78 12.05
N ASP A 98 0.03 10.74 11.25
CA ASP A 98 0.13 9.35 11.69
C ASP A 98 0.99 8.54 10.72
N GLN A 99 1.29 7.31 11.08
CA GLN A 99 1.90 6.34 10.20
C GLN A 99 0.81 5.54 9.49
N VAL A 100 1.12 5.04 8.31
CA VAL A 100 0.25 4.11 7.60
C VAL A 100 1.07 2.93 7.07
N ALA A 101 0.52 1.75 7.23
CA ALA A 101 1.03 0.52 6.64
C ALA A 101 -0.12 -0.30 6.04
N ALA A 102 0.21 -1.15 5.10
CA ALA A 102 -0.76 -2.03 4.49
C ALA A 102 -0.24 -3.47 4.47
N VAL A 103 -1.16 -4.42 4.58
CA VAL A 103 -0.89 -5.85 4.54
C VAL A 103 -1.96 -6.56 3.73
N SER A 104 -1.57 -7.57 2.96
CA SER A 104 -2.49 -8.52 2.34
C SER A 104 -2.85 -9.62 3.33
N CYS A 105 -4.04 -10.15 3.23
CA CYS A 105 -4.45 -11.31 3.99
C CYS A 105 -5.48 -12.11 3.21
N GLY A 106 -5.62 -13.37 3.53
CA GLY A 106 -6.58 -14.24 2.89
C GLY A 106 -7.05 -15.38 3.78
N ILE A 107 -8.05 -16.08 3.28
CA ILE A 107 -8.57 -17.28 3.91
C ILE A 107 -8.26 -18.44 2.98
N THR A 108 -7.39 -19.32 3.44
CA THR A 108 -7.04 -20.58 2.77
C THR A 108 -7.77 -21.76 3.44
N GLU A 109 -7.59 -22.95 2.90
CA GLU A 109 -8.09 -24.17 3.56
C GLU A 109 -7.48 -24.41 4.95
N ALA A 110 -6.25 -23.92 5.17
CA ALA A 110 -5.56 -24.00 6.45
C ALA A 110 -5.98 -22.92 7.47
N GLY A 111 -6.77 -21.94 7.04
CA GLY A 111 -7.23 -20.83 7.87
C GLY A 111 -6.79 -19.45 7.37
N PRO A 112 -6.90 -18.42 8.20
CA PRO A 112 -6.48 -17.06 7.85
C PRO A 112 -4.94 -16.95 7.78
N VAL A 113 -4.46 -16.30 6.72
CA VAL A 113 -3.04 -16.04 6.47
C VAL A 113 -2.82 -14.54 6.28
N LEU A 114 -1.72 -14.03 6.81
CA LEU A 114 -1.27 -12.63 6.63
C LEU A 114 -0.07 -12.59 5.70
N ASP A 115 0.01 -11.54 4.91
CA ASP A 115 1.11 -11.25 3.97
C ASP A 115 1.25 -12.38 2.94
N LEU A 116 0.15 -12.59 2.20
CA LEU A 116 0.04 -13.66 1.21
C LEU A 116 1.18 -13.63 0.20
N ASP A 117 1.83 -14.77 0.02
CA ASP A 117 2.69 -15.02 -1.13
C ASP A 117 1.85 -15.33 -2.38
N TYR A 118 2.49 -15.59 -3.52
CA TYR A 118 1.78 -15.82 -4.77
C TYR A 118 0.97 -17.11 -4.76
N ASP A 119 1.50 -18.16 -4.16
CA ASP A 119 0.82 -19.47 -4.11
C ASP A 119 -0.38 -19.42 -3.16
N GLU A 120 -0.24 -18.75 -2.04
CA GLU A 120 -1.32 -18.52 -1.08
C GLU A 120 -2.41 -17.62 -1.68
N ASP A 121 -2.05 -16.51 -2.32
CA ASP A 121 -2.98 -15.56 -2.97
C ASP A 121 -3.78 -16.26 -4.08
N SER A 122 -3.11 -17.07 -4.90
CA SER A 122 -3.75 -17.79 -6.01
C SER A 122 -4.70 -18.91 -5.57
N SER A 123 -4.49 -19.46 -4.38
CA SER A 123 -5.28 -20.55 -3.80
C SER A 123 -6.28 -20.10 -2.73
N ALA A 124 -6.23 -18.84 -2.31
CA ALA A 124 -7.11 -18.30 -1.30
C ALA A 124 -8.58 -18.29 -1.77
N HIS A 125 -9.50 -18.65 -0.87
CA HIS A 125 -10.94 -18.51 -1.10
C HIS A 125 -11.39 -17.06 -1.10
N THR A 126 -10.67 -16.24 -0.36
CA THR A 126 -10.91 -14.81 -0.18
C THR A 126 -9.58 -14.13 0.03
N ASP A 127 -9.34 -13.06 -0.68
CA ASP A 127 -8.20 -12.17 -0.47
C ASP A 127 -8.69 -10.79 -0.01
N ALA A 128 -7.89 -10.13 0.81
CA ALA A 128 -8.16 -8.79 1.28
C ALA A 128 -6.88 -8.00 1.52
N ASN A 129 -6.97 -6.68 1.32
CA ASN A 129 -5.92 -5.75 1.65
C ASN A 129 -6.42 -4.80 2.75
N PHE A 130 -5.66 -4.68 3.81
CA PHE A 130 -5.93 -3.77 4.91
C PHE A 130 -4.91 -2.64 4.90
N VAL A 131 -5.41 -1.42 5.05
CA VAL A 131 -4.59 -0.22 5.22
C VAL A 131 -4.91 0.37 6.60
N LEU A 132 -3.92 0.38 7.47
CA LEU A 132 -4.07 0.70 8.88
C LEU A 132 -3.14 1.82 9.30
N THR A 133 -3.53 2.56 10.33
CA THR A 133 -2.66 3.57 10.95
C THR A 133 -2.02 3.01 12.22
N ALA A 134 -0.91 3.63 12.67
CA ALA A 134 -0.23 3.24 13.91
C ALA A 134 -1.11 3.43 15.16
N THR A 135 -2.08 4.34 15.11
CA THR A 135 -3.07 4.56 16.18
C THR A 135 -4.21 3.54 16.18
N GLY A 136 -4.19 2.54 15.27
CA GLY A 136 -5.20 1.50 15.16
C GLY A 136 -6.41 1.88 14.30
N GLY A 137 -6.34 3.00 13.58
CA GLY A 137 -7.38 3.40 12.63
C GLY A 137 -7.34 2.57 11.35
N ILE A 138 -8.50 2.33 10.75
CA ILE A 138 -8.63 1.68 9.46
C ILE A 138 -8.81 2.76 8.40
N VAL A 139 -7.91 2.81 7.42
CA VAL A 139 -7.99 3.74 6.28
C VAL A 139 -8.80 3.13 5.17
N GLU A 140 -8.57 1.85 4.87
CA GLU A 140 -9.26 1.15 3.80
C GLU A 140 -9.21 -0.36 4.03
N ILE A 141 -10.27 -1.03 3.62
CA ILE A 141 -10.36 -2.48 3.51
C ILE A 141 -10.84 -2.77 2.09
N GLN A 142 -10.08 -3.57 1.34
CA GLN A 142 -10.51 -4.14 0.08
C GLN A 142 -10.53 -5.65 0.23
N GLY A 143 -11.65 -6.27 -0.02
CA GLY A 143 -11.78 -7.73 0.03
C GLY A 143 -12.51 -8.24 -1.20
N THR A 144 -12.04 -9.35 -1.73
CA THR A 144 -12.62 -10.06 -2.87
C THR A 144 -12.90 -11.50 -2.49
N ALA A 145 -14.05 -12.01 -2.87
CA ALA A 145 -14.38 -13.42 -2.75
C ALA A 145 -14.36 -14.07 -4.13
N GLU A 146 -13.47 -15.01 -4.34
CA GLU A 146 -13.31 -15.66 -5.65
C GLU A 146 -14.46 -16.63 -5.94
N HIS A 147 -14.96 -17.35 -4.94
CA HIS A 147 -15.89 -18.46 -5.17
C HIS A 147 -17.22 -18.30 -4.41
N LYS A 148 -17.21 -17.90 -3.15
CA LYS A 148 -18.39 -17.73 -2.32
C LYS A 148 -18.29 -16.47 -1.48
N PRO A 149 -19.38 -15.72 -1.28
CA PRO A 149 -19.39 -14.59 -0.35
C PRO A 149 -18.90 -15.04 1.02
N PHE A 150 -18.04 -14.24 1.66
CA PHE A 150 -17.58 -14.47 3.01
C PHE A 150 -18.45 -13.74 4.02
N THR A 151 -18.51 -14.26 5.25
CA THR A 151 -19.18 -13.63 6.36
C THR A 151 -18.32 -12.55 7.00
N PRO A 152 -18.88 -11.65 7.84
CA PRO A 152 -18.07 -10.62 8.51
C PRO A 152 -17.04 -11.16 9.51
N GLU A 153 -17.23 -12.38 10.04
CA GLU A 153 -16.38 -12.96 11.10
C GLU A 153 -14.90 -13.08 10.68
N PRO A 154 -14.54 -13.58 9.48
CA PRO A 154 -13.14 -13.64 9.04
C PRO A 154 -12.48 -12.27 8.95
N VAL A 155 -13.22 -11.23 8.57
CA VAL A 155 -12.71 -9.86 8.51
C VAL A 155 -12.36 -9.36 9.92
N SER A 156 -13.16 -9.70 10.91
CA SER A 156 -12.89 -9.36 12.32
C SER A 156 -11.65 -10.10 12.85
N TYR A 157 -11.44 -11.35 12.45
CA TYR A 157 -10.25 -12.14 12.83
C TYR A 157 -8.95 -11.56 12.28
N THR A 158 -8.92 -11.19 11.02
CA THR A 158 -7.74 -10.60 10.39
C THR A 158 -7.39 -9.23 11.00
N HIS A 159 -8.38 -8.47 11.41
CA HIS A 159 -8.18 -7.19 12.11
C HIS A 159 -7.61 -7.39 13.53
N LEU A 160 -8.04 -8.42 14.26
CA LEU A 160 -7.60 -8.70 15.63
C LEU A 160 -6.20 -9.36 15.70
N THR A 161 -5.77 -10.03 14.63
CA THR A 161 -4.45 -10.69 14.56
C THR A 161 -3.35 -9.82 13.97
N LEU A 162 -3.67 -8.65 13.45
CA LEU A 162 -2.65 -7.68 13.08
C LEU A 162 -1.86 -7.29 14.34
N PRO A 163 -0.53 -7.40 14.34
CA PRO A 163 0.26 -7.11 15.53
C PRO A 163 0.05 -5.64 15.91
N THR A 164 -0.74 -5.42 16.93
CA THR A 164 -0.66 -4.19 17.69
C THR A 164 0.75 -4.17 18.26
N THR A 165 1.58 -3.25 17.77
CA THR A 165 2.88 -2.98 18.37
C THR A 165 2.64 -2.69 19.83
N ASP A 166 2.95 -3.69 20.70
CA ASP A 166 3.02 -3.46 22.12
C ASP A 166 3.97 -2.29 22.34
N ARG A 167 3.43 -1.25 22.95
CA ARG A 167 4.20 -0.08 23.36
C ARG A 167 5.27 -0.55 24.34
N VAL A 168 6.52 -0.46 23.93
CA VAL A 168 7.66 -0.42 24.85
C VAL A 168 7.88 1.05 25.23
#